data_188f80caa5662e16c38ed2bbb4c67068
#
_entry.id   188f80caa5662e16c38ed2bbb4c67068
#
_cell.length_a   1.000
_cell.length_b   1.000
_cell.length_c   1.000
_cell.angle_alpha   90.00
_cell.angle_beta   90.00
_cell.angle_gamma   90.00
#
_symmetry.space_group_name_H-M   'P 1'
#
loop_
_entity.id
_entity.type
_entity.pdbx_description
1 polymer ?
#
loop_
_entity_poly.entity_id
_entity_poly.type
_entity_poly.pdbx_seq_one_letter_code
_entity_poly.pdbx_strand_id
1 'polypeptide(L)'
;MDFTVIADNWQYLLFGAYPDGPLEGAALTIFISVIAGIVSIILGTLGGIALAMLKGVWVNLFAAFLGFFRAIPVIMLIFWLYFLLPVVLGMEIPEITTVICALALITSSYIAHGVKAGILAIGK
;
A
#
# COMPACT_ATOMS: atom_id res chain seq x y z
N MET A 1 -7.54 15.24 30.68
CA MET A 1 -6.60 15.19 29.56
C MET A 1 -5.80 16.47 29.50
N ASP A 2 -4.50 16.37 29.43
CA ASP A 2 -3.64 17.54 29.47
C ASP A 2 -3.25 17.95 28.03
N PHE A 3 -3.84 19.04 27.56
CA PHE A 3 -3.58 19.55 26.22
C PHE A 3 -2.23 20.24 26.09
N THR A 4 -1.56 20.57 27.21
CA THR A 4 -0.23 21.19 27.15
C THR A 4 0.80 20.22 26.58
N VAL A 5 0.63 18.92 26.79
CA VAL A 5 1.52 17.91 26.19
C VAL A 5 1.47 17.99 24.66
N ILE A 6 0.28 18.16 24.09
CA ILE A 6 0.11 18.31 22.65
C ILE A 6 0.72 19.63 22.17
N ALA A 7 0.43 20.71 22.87
CA ALA A 7 0.94 22.04 22.50
C ALA A 7 2.46 22.12 22.57
N ASP A 8 3.07 21.47 23.57
CA ASP A 8 4.52 21.49 23.78
C ASP A 8 5.26 20.58 22.81
N ASN A 9 4.58 19.56 22.24
CA ASN A 9 5.21 18.54 21.40
C ASN A 9 4.63 18.50 19.98
N TRP A 10 3.96 19.56 19.53
CA TRP A 10 3.30 19.54 18.22
C TRP A 10 4.29 19.31 17.06
N GLN A 11 5.50 19.85 17.15
CA GLN A 11 6.50 19.64 16.12
C GLN A 11 6.95 18.18 16.08
N TYR A 12 7.12 17.59 17.25
CA TYR A 12 7.49 16.18 17.36
C TYR A 12 6.36 15.29 16.80
N LEU A 13 5.11 15.62 17.10
CA LEU A 13 3.96 14.86 16.59
C LEU A 13 3.84 14.95 15.08
N LEU A 14 4.21 16.09 14.48
CA LEU A 14 4.12 16.27 13.04
C LEU A 14 5.35 15.71 12.30
N PHE A 15 6.54 15.95 12.81
CA PHE A 15 7.78 15.68 12.07
C PHE A 15 8.71 14.69 12.77
N GLY A 16 8.41 14.29 14.00
CA GLY A 16 9.30 13.46 14.78
C GLY A 16 10.58 14.23 15.14
N ALA A 17 11.73 13.61 14.93
CA ALA A 17 13.03 14.21 15.21
C ALA A 17 13.62 15.03 14.06
N TYR A 18 12.89 15.13 12.92
CA TYR A 18 13.37 15.88 11.76
C TYR A 18 13.48 17.38 12.09
N PRO A 19 14.54 18.09 11.65
CA PRO A 19 15.62 17.62 10.74
C PRO A 19 16.81 16.95 11.45
N ASP A 20 16.81 16.87 12.76
CA ASP A 20 17.94 16.29 13.52
C ASP A 20 17.99 14.76 13.39
N GLY A 21 16.86 14.13 13.02
CA GLY A 21 16.74 12.71 12.78
C GLY A 21 15.87 12.43 11.57
N PRO A 22 15.49 11.17 11.35
CA PRO A 22 14.61 10.83 10.21
C PRO A 22 13.23 11.45 10.39
N LEU A 23 12.56 11.69 9.26
CA LEU A 23 11.19 12.21 9.26
C LEU A 23 10.26 11.15 9.85
N GLU A 24 9.46 11.56 10.82
CA GLU A 24 8.51 10.68 11.51
C GLU A 24 7.22 11.45 11.78
N GLY A 25 6.32 10.85 12.54
CA GLY A 25 5.08 11.47 12.96
C GLY A 25 4.06 11.59 11.83
N ALA A 26 3.18 12.58 11.94
CA ALA A 26 2.10 12.78 10.96
C ALA A 26 2.64 13.06 9.55
N ALA A 27 3.75 13.77 9.43
CA ALA A 27 4.36 14.07 8.13
C ALA A 27 4.79 12.79 7.41
N LEU A 28 5.37 11.84 8.14
CA LEU A 28 5.76 10.55 7.56
C LEU A 28 4.52 9.75 7.14
N THR A 29 3.47 9.76 7.93
CA THR A 29 2.21 9.09 7.60
C THR A 29 1.62 9.65 6.30
N ILE A 30 1.59 10.96 6.16
CA ILE A 30 1.10 11.62 4.94
C ILE A 30 1.98 11.25 3.75
N PHE A 31 3.30 11.28 3.92
CA PHE A 31 4.25 10.91 2.87
C PHE A 31 4.03 9.48 2.36
N ILE A 32 3.94 8.53 3.28
CA ILE A 32 3.68 7.11 2.95
C ILE A 32 2.34 6.97 2.26
N SER A 33 1.30 7.63 2.78
CA SER A 33 -0.06 7.53 2.23
C SER A 33 -0.13 8.07 0.81
N VAL A 34 0.51 9.20 0.53
CA VAL A 34 0.50 9.80 -0.81
C VAL A 34 1.20 8.88 -1.81
N ILE A 35 2.39 8.39 -1.47
CA ILE A 35 3.16 7.53 -2.36
C ILE A 35 2.44 6.20 -2.57
N ALA A 36 2.00 5.57 -1.49
CA ALA A 36 1.26 4.31 -1.58
C ALA A 36 -0.03 4.49 -2.36
N GLY A 37 -0.73 5.59 -2.16
CA GLY A 37 -1.95 5.91 -2.89
C GLY A 37 -1.71 6.05 -4.39
N ILE A 38 -0.69 6.79 -4.79
CA ILE A 38 -0.35 6.97 -6.20
C ILE A 38 0.01 5.63 -6.83
N VAL A 39 0.87 4.86 -6.19
CA VAL A 39 1.27 3.53 -6.68
C VAL A 39 0.06 2.61 -6.77
N SER A 40 -0.81 2.65 -5.75
CA SER A 40 -2.03 1.83 -5.72
C SER A 40 -2.98 2.16 -6.87
N ILE A 41 -3.16 3.44 -7.16
CA ILE A 41 -4.04 3.86 -8.25
C ILE A 41 -3.49 3.36 -9.58
N ILE A 42 -2.20 3.51 -9.80
CA ILE A 42 -1.56 3.06 -11.04
C ILE A 42 -1.66 1.54 -11.16
N LEU A 43 -1.22 0.80 -10.15
CA LEU A 43 -1.23 -0.66 -10.17
C LEU A 43 -2.66 -1.20 -10.21
N GLY A 44 -3.55 -0.60 -9.43
CA GLY A 44 -4.95 -1.02 -9.38
C GLY A 44 -5.67 -0.81 -10.69
N THR A 45 -5.44 0.33 -11.33
CA THR A 45 -6.04 0.63 -12.63
C THR A 45 -5.53 -0.35 -13.69
N LEU A 46 -4.23 -0.57 -13.75
CA LEU A 46 -3.65 -1.54 -14.68
C LEU A 46 -4.15 -2.95 -14.38
N GLY A 47 -4.21 -3.33 -13.11
CA GLY A 47 -4.73 -4.64 -12.69
C GLY A 47 -6.20 -4.83 -13.04
N GLY A 48 -7.01 -3.80 -12.88
CA GLY A 48 -8.44 -3.83 -13.23
C GLY A 48 -8.65 -3.97 -14.72
N ILE A 49 -7.87 -3.25 -15.51
CA ILE A 49 -7.90 -3.37 -16.97
C ILE A 49 -7.51 -4.80 -17.38
N ALA A 50 -6.46 -5.33 -16.77
CA ALA A 50 -6.01 -6.69 -17.03
C ALA A 50 -7.09 -7.71 -16.69
N LEU A 51 -7.75 -7.56 -15.54
CA LEU A 51 -8.84 -8.45 -15.13
C LEU A 51 -9.99 -8.41 -16.12
N ALA A 52 -10.31 -7.23 -16.64
CA ALA A 52 -11.40 -7.07 -17.60
C ALA A 52 -11.07 -7.68 -18.98
N MET A 53 -9.78 -7.71 -19.33
CA MET A 53 -9.30 -8.21 -20.62
C MET A 53 -8.96 -9.69 -20.61
N LEU A 54 -8.53 -10.23 -19.48
CA LEU A 54 -8.18 -11.65 -19.37
C LEU A 54 -9.40 -12.53 -19.47
N LYS A 55 -9.22 -13.72 -20.01
CA LYS A 55 -10.31 -14.69 -20.21
C LYS A 55 -9.88 -16.07 -19.73
N GLY A 56 -10.88 -16.90 -19.43
CA GLY A 56 -10.68 -18.29 -19.05
C GLY A 56 -9.96 -18.43 -17.72
N VAL A 57 -9.01 -19.36 -17.68
CA VAL A 57 -8.25 -19.68 -16.47
C VAL A 57 -7.40 -18.50 -15.98
N TRP A 58 -6.92 -17.67 -16.91
CA TRP A 58 -6.02 -16.58 -16.57
C TRP A 58 -6.68 -15.52 -15.69
N VAL A 59 -7.94 -15.19 -15.97
CA VAL A 59 -8.66 -14.22 -15.14
C VAL A 59 -8.88 -14.78 -13.74
N ASN A 60 -9.16 -16.08 -13.63
CA ASN A 60 -9.35 -16.72 -12.33
C ASN A 60 -8.07 -16.76 -11.52
N LEU A 61 -6.95 -17.07 -12.14
CA LEU A 61 -5.65 -17.08 -11.48
C LEU A 61 -5.25 -15.69 -10.99
N PHE A 62 -5.42 -14.68 -11.84
CA PHE A 62 -5.08 -13.32 -11.46
C PHE A 62 -6.00 -12.79 -10.36
N ALA A 63 -7.30 -13.09 -10.46
CA ALA A 63 -8.26 -12.71 -9.43
C ALA A 63 -7.93 -13.39 -8.09
N ALA A 64 -7.53 -14.65 -8.12
CA ALA A 64 -7.11 -15.37 -6.91
C ALA A 64 -5.85 -14.75 -6.30
N PHE A 65 -4.90 -14.37 -7.13
CA PHE A 65 -3.67 -13.69 -6.67
C PHE A 65 -4.01 -12.39 -5.96
N LEU A 66 -4.86 -11.57 -6.55
CA LEU A 66 -5.29 -10.31 -5.93
C LEU A 66 -6.11 -10.56 -4.66
N GLY A 67 -6.96 -11.59 -4.68
CA GLY A 67 -7.76 -11.97 -3.51
C GLY A 67 -6.91 -12.41 -2.34
N PHE A 68 -5.75 -13.02 -2.61
CA PHE A 68 -4.81 -13.40 -1.57
C PHE A 68 -4.37 -12.18 -0.76
N PHE A 69 -4.01 -11.09 -1.43
CA PHE A 69 -3.59 -9.87 -0.74
C PHE A 69 -4.73 -9.21 0.03
N ARG A 70 -5.97 -9.31 -0.45
CA ARG A 70 -7.12 -8.77 0.27
C ARG A 70 -7.49 -9.58 1.50
N ALA A 71 -7.15 -10.86 1.52
CA ALA A 71 -7.45 -11.74 2.64
C ALA A 71 -6.45 -11.59 3.79
N ILE A 72 -5.25 -11.08 3.53
CA ILE A 72 -4.20 -10.96 4.53
C ILE A 72 -4.37 -9.67 5.33
N PRO A 73 -4.28 -9.71 6.69
CA PRO A 73 -4.22 -8.48 7.48
C PRO A 73 -3.00 -7.64 7.08
N VAL A 74 -3.19 -6.32 7.00
CA VAL A 74 -2.13 -5.41 6.56
C VAL A 74 -0.86 -5.58 7.40
N ILE A 75 -1.01 -5.68 8.72
CA ILE A 75 0.14 -5.82 9.61
C ILE A 75 0.93 -7.09 9.29
N MET A 76 0.23 -8.20 9.06
CA MET A 76 0.88 -9.46 8.72
C MET A 76 1.66 -9.35 7.42
N LEU A 77 1.08 -8.71 6.40
CA LEU A 77 1.75 -8.52 5.13
C LEU A 77 2.99 -7.64 5.28
N ILE A 78 2.92 -6.58 6.10
CA ILE A 78 4.07 -5.73 6.38
C ILE A 78 5.20 -6.55 7.01
N PHE A 79 4.88 -7.39 8.00
CA PHE A 79 5.89 -8.25 8.62
C PHE A 79 6.50 -9.22 7.62
N TRP A 80 5.68 -9.86 6.80
CA TRP A 80 6.17 -10.81 5.80
C TRP A 80 7.13 -10.12 4.82
N LEU A 81 6.76 -8.97 4.30
CA LEU A 81 7.60 -8.25 3.37
C LEU A 81 8.89 -7.76 4.04
N TYR A 82 8.78 -7.29 5.26
CA TYR A 82 9.95 -6.82 6.02
C TYR A 82 11.02 -7.91 6.15
N PHE A 83 10.59 -9.14 6.43
CA PHE A 83 11.53 -10.24 6.61
C PHE A 83 11.89 -10.94 5.30
N LEU A 84 10.93 -11.09 4.38
CA LEU A 84 11.15 -11.87 3.16
C LEU A 84 11.82 -11.11 2.03
N LEU A 85 11.48 -9.84 1.83
CA LEU A 85 12.06 -9.09 0.72
C LEU A 85 13.58 -9.00 0.76
N PRO A 86 14.20 -8.69 1.91
CA PRO A 86 15.67 -8.66 1.96
C PRO A 86 16.30 -10.00 1.63
N VAL A 87 15.67 -11.11 2.08
CA VAL A 87 16.18 -12.46 1.83
C VAL A 87 16.04 -12.82 0.34
N VAL A 88 14.87 -12.54 -0.24
CA VAL A 88 14.61 -12.90 -1.65
C VAL A 88 15.46 -12.07 -2.59
N LEU A 89 15.59 -10.77 -2.32
CA LEU A 89 16.36 -9.88 -3.19
C LEU A 89 17.86 -9.85 -2.87
N GLY A 90 18.24 -10.36 -1.71
CA GLY A 90 19.63 -10.39 -1.30
C GLY A 90 20.23 -9.03 -0.98
N MET A 91 19.37 -8.06 -0.62
CA MET A 91 19.80 -6.69 -0.31
C MET A 91 18.95 -6.12 0.82
N GLU A 92 19.50 -5.13 1.51
CA GLU A 92 18.73 -4.43 2.54
C GLU A 92 17.68 -3.53 1.90
N ILE A 93 16.47 -3.54 2.48
CA ILE A 93 15.35 -2.74 1.99
C ILE A 93 14.90 -1.83 3.13
N PRO A 94 14.75 -0.50 2.90
CA PRO A 94 14.26 0.41 3.93
C PRO A 94 12.86 0.00 4.40
N GLU A 95 12.59 0.20 5.68
CA GLU A 95 11.29 -0.11 6.29
C GLU A 95 10.15 0.62 5.60
N ILE A 96 10.37 1.89 5.23
CA ILE A 96 9.37 2.71 4.55
C ILE A 96 8.97 2.06 3.23
N THR A 97 9.93 1.55 2.47
CA THR A 97 9.68 0.85 1.21
C THR A 97 8.80 -0.37 1.43
N THR A 98 9.07 -1.14 2.49
CA THR A 98 8.28 -2.32 2.83
C THR A 98 6.83 -1.94 3.13
N VAL A 99 6.61 -0.90 3.92
CA VAL A 99 5.27 -0.44 4.27
C VAL A 99 4.52 0.05 3.03
N ILE A 100 5.18 0.83 2.18
CA ILE A 100 4.59 1.32 0.94
C ILE A 100 4.20 0.16 0.03
N CYS A 101 5.08 -0.83 -0.12
CA CYS A 101 4.78 -2.03 -0.93
C CYS A 101 3.57 -2.78 -0.40
N ALA A 102 3.50 -3.01 0.92
CA ALA A 102 2.39 -3.73 1.52
C ALA A 102 1.06 -3.00 1.31
N LEU A 103 1.04 -1.71 1.59
CA LEU A 103 -0.16 -0.89 1.43
C LEU A 103 -0.57 -0.82 -0.04
N ALA A 104 0.40 -0.67 -0.95
CA ALA A 104 0.12 -0.59 -2.37
C ALA A 104 -0.45 -1.90 -2.91
N LEU A 105 0.09 -3.05 -2.49
CA LEU A 105 -0.42 -4.35 -2.92
C LEU A 105 -1.86 -4.57 -2.50
N ILE A 106 -2.18 -4.30 -1.24
CA ILE A 106 -3.53 -4.50 -0.73
C ILE A 106 -4.50 -3.52 -1.37
N THR A 107 -4.15 -2.24 -1.37
CA THR A 107 -5.05 -1.20 -1.90
C THR A 107 -5.25 -1.35 -3.40
N SER A 108 -4.20 -1.68 -4.14
CA SER A 108 -4.33 -1.90 -5.59
C SER A 108 -5.23 -3.08 -5.91
N SER A 109 -5.25 -4.12 -5.06
CA SER A 109 -6.18 -5.24 -5.23
C SER A 109 -7.63 -4.80 -5.16
N TYR A 110 -7.98 -3.94 -4.20
CA TYR A 110 -9.33 -3.39 -4.08
C TYR A 110 -9.67 -2.48 -5.27
N ILE A 111 -8.73 -1.62 -5.66
CA ILE A 111 -8.93 -0.71 -6.79
C ILE A 111 -9.12 -1.51 -8.10
N ALA A 112 -8.34 -2.57 -8.29
CA ALA A 112 -8.44 -3.41 -9.48
C ALA A 112 -9.84 -3.99 -9.64
N HIS A 113 -10.44 -4.47 -8.57
CA HIS A 113 -11.80 -5.01 -8.60
C HIS A 113 -12.83 -3.92 -8.92
N GLY A 114 -12.66 -2.72 -8.36
CA GLY A 114 -13.52 -1.58 -8.66
C GLY A 114 -13.41 -1.14 -10.11
N VAL A 115 -12.20 -1.09 -10.66
CA VAL A 115 -11.97 -0.72 -12.05
C VAL A 115 -12.56 -1.76 -12.99
N LYS A 116 -12.35 -3.04 -12.69
CA LYS A 116 -12.96 -4.12 -13.48
C LYS A 116 -14.48 -3.98 -13.52
N ALA A 117 -15.10 -3.78 -12.36
CA ALA A 117 -16.54 -3.63 -12.26
C ALA A 117 -17.05 -2.44 -13.09
N GLY A 118 -16.33 -1.31 -13.03
CA GLY A 118 -16.67 -0.12 -13.80
C GLY A 118 -16.56 -0.36 -15.31
N ILE A 119 -15.51 -1.02 -15.76
CA ILE A 119 -15.31 -1.32 -17.18
C ILE A 119 -16.43 -2.25 -17.69
N LEU A 120 -16.75 -3.30 -16.94
CA LEU A 120 -17.80 -4.24 -17.35
C LEU A 120 -19.17 -3.60 -17.35
N ALA A 121 -19.42 -2.62 -16.47
CA ALA A 121 -20.70 -1.91 -16.44
C ALA A 121 -20.90 -1.02 -17.66
N ILE A 122 -19.82 -0.43 -18.19
CA ILE A 122 -19.87 0.48 -19.34
C ILE A 122 -19.70 -0.28 -20.65
N GLY A 123 -18.96 -1.36 -20.64
CA GLY A 123 -18.45 -2.05 -21.83
C GLY A 123 -19.46 -2.86 -22.62
N LYS A 124 -20.75 -2.56 -22.48
CA LYS A 124 -21.81 -3.26 -23.26
C LYS A 124 -22.38 -2.35 -24.31
#